data_f6eea1df1b4bca185baaf96acd8dd040
#
_entry.id   f6eea1df1b4bca185baaf96acd8dd040
#
_cell.length_a   1.000
_cell.length_b   1.000
_cell.length_c   1.000
_cell.angle_alpha   90.00
_cell.angle_beta   90.00
_cell.angle_gamma   90.00
#
_symmetry.space_group_name_H-M   'P 1'
#
loop_
_entity.id
_entity.type
_entity.pdbx_description
1 polymer ?
#
loop_
_entity_poly.entity_id
_entity_poly.type
_entity_poly.pdbx_seq_one_letter_code
_entity_poly.pdbx_strand_id
1 'polypeptide(L)'
;MSNKSKYPKEVIWAAQYILSVCGRKKLVTEQRVEIMRDGVPVSFGSMDTYCKGHLFDLKTGQVRDYKQQMAAYALGVMQKFGDKKLTCHLVYSRFKRADTFDLTMTEAQDIVYGIMDSVNDPTRSPWPCSYCAWCARKESCTALNQFAYTVTGQLEAMRKINLNGPITPAVRERLLSIVSALEGWACRIREKVNKE
;
A
#
# COMPACT_ATOMS: atom_id res chain seq x y z
N MET A 1 35.42 -20.57 -12.49
CA MET A 1 34.90 -19.23 -12.90
C MET A 1 33.52 -19.06 -12.27
N SER A 2 33.39 -18.22 -11.21
CA SER A 2 32.11 -18.01 -10.56
C SER A 2 31.23 -17.14 -11.44
N ASN A 3 30.15 -17.70 -11.96
CA ASN A 3 29.10 -16.96 -12.66
C ASN A 3 28.46 -15.99 -11.67
N LYS A 4 29.03 -14.78 -11.53
CA LYS A 4 28.39 -13.72 -10.74
C LYS A 4 27.09 -13.37 -11.46
N SER A 5 25.97 -13.62 -10.81
CA SER A 5 24.65 -13.26 -11.33
C SER A 5 24.65 -11.79 -11.77
N LYS A 6 24.07 -11.50 -12.94
CA LYS A 6 23.90 -10.17 -13.50
C LYS A 6 22.99 -9.26 -12.64
N TYR A 7 22.18 -9.84 -11.76
CA TYR A 7 21.18 -9.14 -10.98
C TYR A 7 21.55 -9.05 -9.50
N PRO A 8 21.14 -7.98 -8.80
CA PRO A 8 21.28 -7.86 -7.35
C PRO A 8 20.61 -9.03 -6.61
N LYS A 9 21.18 -9.42 -5.45
CA LYS A 9 20.69 -10.57 -4.65
C LYS A 9 19.23 -10.37 -4.20
N GLU A 10 18.82 -9.14 -3.98
CA GLU A 10 17.47 -8.76 -3.58
C GLU A 10 16.46 -9.04 -4.68
N VAL A 11 16.82 -8.77 -5.93
CA VAL A 11 15.99 -9.04 -7.11
C VAL A 11 15.86 -10.55 -7.33
N ILE A 12 16.97 -11.27 -7.17
CA ILE A 12 16.96 -12.74 -7.31
C ILE A 12 16.06 -13.35 -6.25
N TRP A 13 16.16 -12.89 -5.00
CA TRP A 13 15.31 -13.36 -3.92
C TRP A 13 13.82 -13.13 -4.22
N ALA A 14 13.45 -11.93 -4.68
CA ALA A 14 12.07 -11.61 -5.00
C ALA A 14 11.52 -12.51 -6.13
N ALA A 15 12.33 -12.73 -7.19
CA ALA A 15 11.96 -13.61 -8.28
C ALA A 15 11.80 -15.07 -7.80
N GLN A 16 12.71 -15.57 -6.97
CA GLN A 16 12.63 -16.91 -6.39
C GLN A 16 11.39 -17.08 -5.51
N TYR A 17 11.05 -16.07 -4.69
CA TYR A 17 9.85 -16.06 -3.89
C TYR A 17 8.59 -16.17 -4.77
N ILE A 18 8.45 -15.34 -5.78
CA ILE A 18 7.30 -15.36 -6.71
C ILE A 18 7.20 -16.74 -7.39
N LEU A 19 8.30 -17.25 -7.92
CA LEU A 19 8.33 -18.55 -8.58
C LEU A 19 7.98 -19.71 -7.62
N SER A 20 8.39 -19.62 -6.36
CA SER A 20 8.06 -20.64 -5.35
C SER A 20 6.56 -20.69 -5.04
N VAL A 21 5.89 -19.54 -5.02
CA VAL A 21 4.43 -19.44 -4.81
C VAL A 21 3.66 -19.85 -6.07
N CYS A 22 4.09 -19.38 -7.23
CA CYS A 22 3.38 -19.64 -8.49
C CYS A 22 3.60 -21.06 -9.02
N GLY A 23 4.72 -21.68 -8.73
CA GLY A 23 5.05 -23.00 -9.23
C GLY A 23 5.07 -23.03 -10.77
N ARG A 24 4.24 -23.89 -11.37
CA ARG A 24 4.09 -24.02 -12.84
C ARG A 24 2.99 -23.15 -13.43
N LYS A 25 2.33 -22.29 -12.62
CA LYS A 25 1.26 -21.42 -13.12
C LYS A 25 1.85 -20.37 -14.06
N LYS A 26 1.05 -19.98 -15.07
CA LYS A 26 1.44 -18.91 -15.99
C LYS A 26 1.57 -17.59 -15.23
N LEU A 27 2.69 -16.92 -15.40
CA LEU A 27 2.94 -15.57 -14.90
C LEU A 27 2.44 -14.54 -15.92
N VAL A 28 1.80 -13.50 -15.42
CA VAL A 28 1.45 -12.29 -16.15
C VAL A 28 2.12 -11.13 -15.42
N THR A 29 2.94 -10.35 -16.12
CA THR A 29 3.73 -9.27 -15.53
C THR A 29 3.42 -7.95 -16.20
N GLU A 30 3.57 -6.83 -15.48
CA GLU A 30 3.41 -5.45 -15.98
C GLU A 30 2.10 -5.27 -16.77
N GLN A 31 1.03 -5.89 -16.27
CA GLN A 31 -0.23 -5.88 -16.99
C GLN A 31 -1.11 -4.72 -16.52
N ARG A 32 -1.56 -3.90 -17.48
CA ARG A 32 -2.61 -2.93 -17.24
C ARG A 32 -3.93 -3.65 -16.93
N VAL A 33 -4.55 -3.25 -15.83
CA VAL A 33 -5.88 -3.67 -15.39
C VAL A 33 -6.77 -2.45 -15.24
N GLU A 34 -8.02 -2.60 -15.63
CA GLU A 34 -9.05 -1.59 -15.47
C GLU A 34 -9.96 -1.96 -14.31
N ILE A 35 -10.44 -0.98 -13.60
CA ILE A 35 -11.41 -1.14 -12.54
C ILE A 35 -12.76 -0.74 -13.12
N MET A 36 -13.66 -1.71 -13.19
CA MET A 36 -15.00 -1.52 -13.71
C MET A 36 -15.98 -1.32 -12.55
N ARG A 37 -16.90 -0.34 -12.71
CA ARG A 37 -18.06 -0.18 -11.83
C ARG A 37 -19.30 -0.06 -12.73
N ASP A 38 -20.28 -0.92 -12.49
CA ASP A 38 -21.53 -0.99 -13.28
C ASP A 38 -21.29 -1.10 -14.80
N GLY A 39 -20.25 -1.89 -15.17
CA GLY A 39 -19.88 -2.10 -16.58
C GLY A 39 -19.07 -0.95 -17.21
N VAL A 40 -18.77 0.11 -16.48
CA VAL A 40 -18.01 1.28 -16.97
C VAL A 40 -16.61 1.29 -16.35
N PRO A 41 -15.52 1.53 -17.12
CA PRO A 41 -14.20 1.71 -16.56
C PRO A 41 -14.12 3.03 -15.78
N VAL A 42 -13.82 2.94 -14.49
CA VAL A 42 -13.74 4.11 -13.59
C VAL A 42 -12.30 4.44 -13.18
N SER A 43 -11.37 3.50 -13.32
CA SER A 43 -9.96 3.71 -13.05
C SER A 43 -9.12 2.62 -13.73
N PHE A 44 -7.81 2.78 -13.68
CA PHE A 44 -6.87 1.76 -14.16
C PHE A 44 -5.58 1.80 -13.36
N GLY A 45 -4.79 0.72 -13.45
CA GLY A 45 -3.45 0.63 -12.90
C GLY A 45 -2.64 -0.43 -13.63
N SER A 46 -1.33 -0.47 -13.40
CA SER A 46 -0.46 -1.56 -13.85
C SER A 46 -0.05 -2.39 -12.64
N MET A 47 -0.40 -3.65 -12.66
CA MET A 47 0.03 -4.60 -11.62
C MET A 47 1.39 -5.19 -11.98
N ASP A 48 2.23 -5.46 -10.99
CA ASP A 48 3.58 -5.97 -11.25
C ASP A 48 3.56 -7.44 -11.70
N THR A 49 2.97 -8.32 -10.93
CA THR A 49 2.92 -9.76 -11.27
C THR A 49 1.66 -10.43 -10.75
N TYR A 50 1.08 -11.27 -11.57
CA TYR A 50 -0.06 -12.12 -11.24
C TYR A 50 0.19 -13.56 -11.69
N CYS A 51 -0.22 -14.51 -10.89
CA CYS A 51 -0.51 -15.88 -11.30
C CYS A 51 -1.83 -16.32 -10.65
N LYS A 52 -2.55 -17.26 -11.23
CA LYS A 52 -3.91 -17.63 -10.80
C LYS A 52 -4.03 -17.82 -9.28
N GLY A 53 -4.84 -16.97 -8.67
CA GLY A 53 -5.06 -16.91 -7.22
C GLY A 53 -4.07 -16.07 -6.43
N HIS A 54 -3.02 -15.49 -7.05
CA HIS A 54 -2.00 -14.70 -6.35
C HIS A 54 -1.65 -13.43 -7.11
N LEU A 55 -1.59 -12.33 -6.39
CA LEU A 55 -1.17 -11.03 -6.89
C LEU A 55 0.05 -10.55 -6.10
N PHE A 56 1.11 -10.13 -6.80
CA PHE A 56 2.35 -9.66 -6.22
C PHE A 56 2.60 -8.21 -6.59
N ASP A 57 3.08 -7.46 -5.64
CA ASP A 57 3.50 -6.08 -5.82
C ASP A 57 4.89 -5.90 -5.17
N LEU A 58 5.87 -5.49 -5.97
CA LEU A 58 7.27 -5.39 -5.57
C LEU A 58 7.55 -4.02 -4.95
N LYS A 59 8.06 -4.03 -3.74
CA LYS A 59 8.39 -2.82 -2.99
C LYS A 59 9.89 -2.73 -2.76
N THR A 60 10.51 -1.68 -3.30
CA THR A 60 11.93 -1.36 -3.09
C THR A 60 12.16 -0.36 -1.97
N GLY A 61 11.09 0.34 -1.56
CA GLY A 61 11.10 1.38 -0.53
C GLY A 61 10.84 0.86 0.88
N GLN A 62 10.42 1.77 1.76
CA GLN A 62 10.05 1.46 3.13
C GLN A 62 8.75 0.66 3.22
N VAL A 63 8.60 -0.07 4.32
CA VAL A 63 7.34 -0.76 4.64
C VAL A 63 6.28 0.29 5.00
N ARG A 64 5.16 0.30 4.27
CA ARG A 64 4.03 1.21 4.46
C ARG A 64 2.72 0.44 4.36
N ASP A 65 1.61 1.11 4.65
CA ASP A 65 0.29 0.58 4.35
C ASP A 65 0.01 0.72 2.85
N TYR A 66 -0.11 -0.42 2.17
CA TYR A 66 -0.42 -0.51 0.74
C TYR A 66 -1.76 -1.22 0.48
N LYS A 67 -2.60 -1.38 1.51
CA LYS A 67 -3.85 -2.14 1.40
C LYS A 67 -4.79 -1.59 0.33
N GLN A 68 -4.93 -0.26 0.26
CA GLN A 68 -5.79 0.38 -0.74
C GLN A 68 -5.26 0.19 -2.17
N GLN A 69 -3.95 0.30 -2.37
CA GLN A 69 -3.33 0.05 -3.66
C GLN A 69 -3.51 -1.40 -4.09
N MET A 70 -3.26 -2.34 -3.17
CA MET A 70 -3.45 -3.76 -3.44
C MET A 70 -4.91 -4.11 -3.71
N ALA A 71 -5.87 -3.48 -3.00
CA ALA A 71 -7.30 -3.68 -3.26
C ALA A 71 -7.68 -3.20 -4.67
N ALA A 72 -7.14 -2.08 -5.13
CA ALA A 72 -7.38 -1.57 -6.48
C ALA A 72 -6.83 -2.53 -7.55
N TYR A 73 -5.60 -3.00 -7.40
CA TYR A 73 -5.02 -3.98 -8.32
C TYR A 73 -5.75 -5.32 -8.26
N ALA A 74 -6.08 -5.81 -7.06
CA ALA A 74 -6.81 -7.05 -6.88
C ALA A 74 -8.19 -7.00 -7.53
N LEU A 75 -8.92 -5.89 -7.38
CA LEU A 75 -10.22 -5.71 -8.01
C LEU A 75 -10.11 -5.78 -9.53
N GLY A 76 -9.19 -5.01 -10.14
CA GLY A 76 -8.98 -5.04 -11.58
C GLY A 76 -8.53 -6.40 -12.11
N VAL A 77 -7.66 -7.11 -11.37
CA VAL A 77 -7.22 -8.48 -11.70
C VAL A 77 -8.38 -9.46 -11.62
N MET A 78 -9.15 -9.45 -10.53
CA MET A 78 -10.31 -10.34 -10.36
C MET A 78 -11.38 -10.10 -11.44
N GLN A 79 -11.65 -8.85 -11.78
CA GLN A 79 -12.59 -8.51 -12.86
C GLN A 79 -12.07 -8.97 -14.22
N LYS A 80 -10.77 -8.89 -14.48
CA LYS A 80 -10.16 -9.26 -15.75
C LYS A 80 -9.99 -10.77 -15.92
N PHE A 81 -9.58 -11.49 -14.88
CA PHE A 81 -9.19 -12.90 -14.95
C PHE A 81 -10.22 -13.85 -14.33
N GLY A 82 -11.26 -13.33 -13.68
CA GLY A 82 -12.38 -14.12 -13.14
C GLY A 82 -12.10 -14.79 -11.80
N ASP A 83 -11.04 -14.43 -11.09
CA ASP A 83 -10.82 -14.92 -9.73
C ASP A 83 -11.85 -14.28 -8.76
N LYS A 84 -12.30 -15.05 -7.77
CA LYS A 84 -13.24 -14.55 -6.75
C LYS A 84 -12.51 -14.07 -5.49
N LYS A 85 -11.27 -14.51 -5.33
CA LYS A 85 -10.39 -14.24 -4.20
C LYS A 85 -8.95 -14.29 -4.67
N LEU A 86 -8.12 -13.40 -4.14
CA LEU A 86 -6.68 -13.37 -4.37
C LEU A 86 -5.93 -13.33 -3.04
N THR A 87 -4.82 -14.07 -2.98
CA THR A 87 -3.78 -13.81 -1.98
C THR A 87 -2.86 -12.74 -2.52
N CYS A 88 -2.83 -11.60 -1.86
CA CYS A 88 -2.00 -10.45 -2.18
C CYS A 88 -0.65 -10.57 -1.47
N HIS A 89 0.43 -10.31 -2.18
CA HIS A 89 1.80 -10.40 -1.67
C HIS A 89 2.50 -9.05 -1.85
N LEU A 90 2.86 -8.39 -0.75
CA LEU A 90 3.74 -7.23 -0.75
C LEU A 90 5.18 -7.73 -0.59
N VAL A 91 5.94 -7.71 -1.69
CA VAL A 91 7.28 -8.31 -1.76
C VAL A 91 8.34 -7.22 -1.55
N TYR A 92 8.88 -7.13 -0.35
CA TYR A 92 9.93 -6.17 0.02
C TYR A 92 11.30 -6.76 -0.29
N SER A 93 11.77 -6.58 -1.52
CA SER A 93 13.02 -7.17 -2.02
C SER A 93 14.23 -6.82 -1.17
N ARG A 94 14.37 -5.54 -0.77
CA ARG A 94 15.48 -5.04 0.07
C ARG A 94 15.54 -5.75 1.43
N PHE A 95 14.40 -6.12 2.00
CA PHE A 95 14.31 -6.76 3.32
C PHE A 95 14.19 -8.28 3.22
N LYS A 96 14.14 -8.83 2.00
CA LYS A 96 13.90 -10.26 1.74
C LYS A 96 12.70 -10.78 2.53
N ARG A 97 11.60 -10.03 2.46
CA ARG A 97 10.37 -10.29 3.22
C ARG A 97 9.17 -10.15 2.31
N ALA A 98 8.16 -10.96 2.52
CA ALA A 98 6.85 -10.81 1.92
C ALA A 98 5.77 -10.78 3.01
N ASP A 99 4.90 -9.78 2.95
CA ASP A 99 3.68 -9.72 3.75
C ASP A 99 2.52 -10.18 2.87
N THR A 100 1.65 -11.02 3.41
CA THR A 100 0.53 -11.60 2.65
C THR A 100 -0.79 -11.36 3.36
N PHE A 101 -1.83 -11.16 2.56
CA PHE A 101 -3.22 -11.10 3.02
C PHE A 101 -4.16 -11.47 1.88
N ASP A 102 -5.32 -11.94 2.23
CA ASP A 102 -6.35 -12.32 1.27
C ASP A 102 -7.31 -11.16 1.01
N LEU A 103 -7.81 -11.07 -0.21
CA LEU A 103 -8.90 -10.18 -0.60
C LEU A 103 -9.91 -10.95 -1.45
N THR A 104 -11.15 -10.90 -1.07
CA THR A 104 -12.29 -11.31 -1.90
C THR A 104 -12.69 -10.17 -2.85
N MET A 105 -13.47 -10.50 -3.88
CA MET A 105 -14.03 -9.51 -4.80
C MET A 105 -14.82 -8.42 -4.04
N THR A 106 -15.67 -8.83 -3.10
CA THR A 106 -16.50 -7.92 -2.31
C THR A 106 -15.65 -6.97 -1.46
N GLU A 107 -14.67 -7.51 -0.71
CA GLU A 107 -13.78 -6.67 0.11
C GLU A 107 -13.00 -5.66 -0.72
N ALA A 108 -12.51 -6.08 -1.90
CA ALA A 108 -11.80 -5.19 -2.81
C ALA A 108 -12.74 -4.09 -3.37
N GLN A 109 -13.99 -4.44 -3.71
CA GLN A 109 -15.02 -3.48 -4.15
C GLN A 109 -15.34 -2.48 -3.04
N ASP A 110 -15.60 -2.94 -1.82
CA ASP A 110 -15.94 -2.08 -0.69
C ASP A 110 -14.83 -1.06 -0.42
N ILE A 111 -13.56 -1.49 -0.45
CA ILE A 111 -12.42 -0.59 -0.27
C ILE A 111 -12.34 0.43 -1.42
N VAL A 112 -12.35 -0.04 -2.66
CA VAL A 112 -12.08 0.81 -3.83
C VAL A 112 -13.24 1.76 -4.11
N TYR A 113 -14.47 1.25 -4.11
CA TYR A 113 -15.65 2.09 -4.36
C TYR A 113 -15.90 3.04 -3.20
N GLY A 114 -15.66 2.61 -1.95
CA GLY A 114 -15.72 3.48 -0.79
C GLY A 114 -14.74 4.66 -0.87
N ILE A 115 -13.53 4.45 -1.42
CA ILE A 115 -12.58 5.53 -1.69
C ILE A 115 -13.12 6.46 -2.78
N MET A 116 -13.61 5.92 -3.89
CA MET A 116 -14.17 6.71 -5.00
C MET A 116 -15.37 7.56 -4.56
N ASP A 117 -16.30 6.97 -3.82
CA ASP A 117 -17.45 7.65 -3.27
C ASP A 117 -17.04 8.77 -2.30
N SER A 118 -16.00 8.50 -1.50
CA SER A 118 -15.41 9.47 -0.58
C SER A 118 -14.79 10.67 -1.26
N VAL A 119 -14.09 10.45 -2.39
CA VAL A 119 -13.46 11.54 -3.16
C VAL A 119 -14.51 12.44 -3.80
N ASN A 120 -15.64 11.87 -4.17
CA ASN A 120 -16.75 12.58 -4.80
C ASN A 120 -17.76 13.20 -3.81
N ASP A 121 -17.64 12.91 -2.51
CA ASP A 121 -18.49 13.49 -1.47
C ASP A 121 -17.97 14.88 -1.03
N PRO A 122 -18.64 15.98 -1.40
CA PRO A 122 -18.21 17.33 -1.04
C PRO A 122 -18.34 17.63 0.46
N THR A 123 -19.09 16.80 1.21
CA THR A 123 -19.34 17.01 2.64
C THR A 123 -18.31 16.32 3.52
N ARG A 124 -17.48 15.44 2.93
CA ARG A 124 -16.52 14.64 3.68
C ARG A 124 -15.31 15.46 4.10
N SER A 125 -15.06 15.47 5.40
CA SER A 125 -13.84 16.06 5.95
C SER A 125 -12.59 15.25 5.57
N PRO A 126 -11.46 15.93 5.28
CA PRO A 126 -10.19 15.25 5.05
C PRO A 126 -9.80 14.38 6.26
N TRP A 127 -9.28 13.17 5.99
CA TRP A 127 -8.79 12.27 7.02
C TRP A 127 -7.30 12.00 6.82
N PRO A 128 -6.44 12.22 7.84
CA PRO A 128 -5.01 11.91 7.77
C PRO A 128 -4.75 10.43 7.51
N CYS A 129 -3.90 10.13 6.55
CA CYS A 129 -3.58 8.77 6.13
C CYS A 129 -2.13 8.66 5.60
N SER A 130 -1.71 7.46 5.23
CA SER A 130 -0.37 7.19 4.71
C SER A 130 0.00 7.97 3.43
N TYR A 131 -0.98 8.51 2.71
CA TYR A 131 -0.77 9.31 1.50
C TYR A 131 -0.59 10.80 1.75
N CYS A 132 -0.72 11.28 3.00
CA CYS A 132 -0.59 12.71 3.32
C CYS A 132 0.79 13.28 2.92
N ALA A 133 1.85 12.49 2.94
CA ALA A 133 3.19 12.93 2.54
C ALA A 133 3.25 13.40 1.08
N TRP A 134 2.42 12.85 0.20
CA TRP A 134 2.34 13.20 -1.24
C TRP A 134 1.11 14.04 -1.61
N CYS A 135 0.28 14.39 -0.65
CA CYS A 135 -0.91 15.18 -0.90
C CYS A 135 -0.55 16.60 -1.34
N ALA A 136 -1.08 17.03 -2.49
CA ALA A 136 -0.85 18.38 -3.00
C ALA A 136 -1.41 19.49 -2.07
N ARG A 137 -2.40 19.16 -1.24
CA ARG A 137 -3.02 20.08 -0.27
C ARG A 137 -2.42 19.96 1.15
N LYS A 138 -1.34 19.20 1.35
CA LYS A 138 -0.75 18.98 2.68
C LYS A 138 -0.39 20.28 3.40
N GLU A 139 0.03 21.30 2.67
CA GLU A 139 0.45 22.58 3.23
C GLU A 139 -0.69 23.36 3.90
N SER A 140 -1.91 23.25 3.39
CA SER A 140 -3.10 23.94 3.90
C SER A 140 -4.07 23.03 4.65
N CYS A 141 -3.73 21.76 4.85
CA CYS A 141 -4.64 20.78 5.44
C CYS A 141 -4.78 20.95 6.95
N THR A 142 -5.93 21.46 7.39
CA THR A 142 -6.24 21.61 8.82
C THR A 142 -6.34 20.26 9.54
N ALA A 143 -6.92 19.24 8.89
CA ALA A 143 -7.03 17.90 9.48
C ALA A 143 -5.66 17.26 9.76
N LEU A 144 -4.68 17.44 8.86
CA LEU A 144 -3.32 16.94 9.07
C LEU A 144 -2.63 17.67 10.25
N ASN A 145 -2.83 18.98 10.38
CA ASN A 145 -2.31 19.73 11.51
C ASN A 145 -2.92 19.24 12.83
N GLN A 146 -4.24 19.16 12.88
CA GLN A 146 -4.94 18.73 14.10
C GLN A 146 -4.55 17.31 14.50
N PHE A 147 -4.40 16.41 13.52
CA PHE A 147 -3.89 15.07 13.78
C PHE A 147 -2.47 15.09 14.36
N ALA A 148 -1.55 15.88 13.82
CA ALA A 148 -0.20 15.99 14.33
C ALA A 148 -0.17 16.50 15.78
N TYR A 149 -0.98 17.52 16.12
CA TYR A 149 -1.15 17.99 17.51
C TYR A 149 -1.70 16.89 18.44
N THR A 150 -2.70 16.15 17.99
CA THR A 150 -3.29 15.06 18.77
C THR A 150 -2.27 13.96 19.04
N VAL A 151 -1.49 13.55 18.01
CA VAL A 151 -0.47 12.51 18.15
C VAL A 151 0.68 12.96 19.02
N THR A 152 1.16 14.20 18.87
CA THR A 152 2.24 14.73 19.73
C THR A 152 1.80 14.84 21.20
N GLY A 153 0.53 15.18 21.46
CA GLY A 153 -0.05 15.13 22.81
C GLY A 153 -0.19 13.72 23.38
N GLN A 154 -0.21 12.70 22.55
CA GLN A 154 -0.32 11.28 22.97
C GLN A 154 1.02 10.53 23.00
N LEU A 155 2.14 11.20 22.82
CA LEU A 155 3.49 10.57 22.79
C LEU A 155 3.78 9.72 24.03
N GLU A 156 3.28 10.08 25.19
CA GLU A 156 3.41 9.27 26.40
C GLU A 156 2.71 7.91 26.32
N ALA A 157 1.53 7.85 25.70
CA ALA A 157 0.84 6.60 25.44
C ALA A 157 1.61 5.73 24.43
N MET A 158 2.28 6.34 23.46
CA MET A 158 3.11 5.65 22.48
C MET A 158 4.41 5.10 23.07
N ARG A 159 4.96 5.69 24.13
CA ARG A 159 6.12 5.16 24.87
C ARG A 159 5.88 3.77 25.47
N LYS A 160 4.63 3.41 25.69
CA LYS A 160 4.23 2.07 26.21
C LYS A 160 4.22 0.98 25.15
N ILE A 161 4.36 1.32 23.85
CA ILE A 161 4.40 0.33 22.78
C ILE A 161 5.80 -0.29 22.78
N ASN A 162 5.87 -1.58 23.08
CA ASN A 162 7.12 -2.32 23.00
C ASN A 162 7.48 -2.61 21.53
N LEU A 163 8.31 -1.75 20.94
CA LEU A 163 8.78 -1.90 19.57
C LEU A 163 9.79 -3.04 19.39
N ASN A 164 10.33 -3.60 20.49
CA ASN A 164 11.28 -4.72 20.46
C ASN A 164 10.57 -6.08 20.52
N GLY A 165 9.27 -6.09 20.77
CA GLY A 165 8.44 -7.29 20.82
C GLY A 165 7.68 -7.55 19.50
N PRO A 166 6.94 -8.68 19.43
CA PRO A 166 6.10 -8.97 18.27
C PRO A 166 4.97 -7.94 18.18
N ILE A 167 4.85 -7.30 17.01
CA ILE A 167 3.81 -6.31 16.73
C ILE A 167 2.68 -7.02 15.98
N THR A 168 1.46 -6.99 16.55
CA THR A 168 0.29 -7.56 15.88
C THR A 168 -0.04 -6.81 14.58
N PRO A 169 -0.70 -7.45 13.59
CA PRO A 169 -1.07 -6.79 12.33
C PRO A 169 -1.86 -5.49 12.53
N ALA A 170 -2.83 -5.47 13.46
CA ALA A 170 -3.63 -4.28 13.75
C ALA A 170 -2.80 -3.13 14.34
N VAL A 171 -1.87 -3.43 15.25
CA VAL A 171 -0.94 -2.43 15.82
C VAL A 171 0.01 -1.92 14.74
N ARG A 172 0.50 -2.80 13.86
CA ARG A 172 1.36 -2.42 12.73
C ARG A 172 0.66 -1.43 11.81
N GLU A 173 -0.56 -1.76 11.36
CA GLU A 173 -1.34 -0.91 10.46
C GLU A 173 -1.54 0.49 11.07
N ARG A 174 -1.92 0.55 12.34
CA ARG A 174 -2.08 1.81 13.06
C ARG A 174 -0.79 2.61 13.17
N LEU A 175 0.34 1.96 13.51
CA LEU A 175 1.64 2.63 13.60
C LEU A 175 2.11 3.17 12.25
N LEU A 176 1.94 2.41 11.16
CA LEU A 176 2.32 2.84 9.81
C LEU A 176 1.49 4.05 9.35
N SER A 177 0.20 4.08 9.64
CA SER A 177 -0.67 5.22 9.34
C SER A 177 -0.23 6.48 10.10
N ILE A 178 0.05 6.36 11.40
CA ILE A 178 0.54 7.47 12.25
C ILE A 178 1.87 7.99 11.73
N VAL A 179 2.85 7.12 11.50
CA VAL A 179 4.18 7.52 11.02
C VAL A 179 4.10 8.25 9.69
N SER A 180 3.34 7.72 8.72
CA SER A 180 3.20 8.35 7.41
C SER A 180 2.53 9.73 7.48
N ALA A 181 1.55 9.92 8.36
CA ALA A 181 0.92 11.21 8.57
C ALA A 181 1.88 12.22 9.22
N LEU A 182 2.69 11.79 10.20
CA LEU A 182 3.72 12.62 10.83
C LEU A 182 4.84 12.98 9.85
N GLU A 183 5.28 12.05 8.99
CA GLU A 183 6.24 12.34 7.92
C GLU A 183 5.71 13.43 6.97
N GLY A 184 4.44 13.35 6.58
CA GLY A 184 3.78 14.36 5.76
C GLY A 184 3.78 15.74 6.44
N TRP A 185 3.47 15.80 7.72
CA TRP A 185 3.49 17.03 8.51
C TRP A 185 4.90 17.59 8.65
N ALA A 186 5.89 16.75 8.97
CA ALA A 186 7.30 17.16 9.10
C ALA A 186 7.87 17.69 7.77
N CYS A 187 7.50 17.06 6.64
CA CYS A 187 7.87 17.54 5.31
C CYS A 187 7.31 18.95 5.04
N ARG A 188 6.04 19.18 5.38
CA ARG A 188 5.40 20.50 5.28
C ARG A 188 6.15 21.58 6.07
N ILE A 189 6.52 21.30 7.32
CA ILE A 189 7.27 22.26 8.15
C ILE A 189 8.61 22.62 7.48
N ARG A 190 9.36 21.61 7.01
CA ARG A 190 10.63 21.83 6.29
C ARG A 190 10.46 22.70 5.05
N GLU A 191 9.45 22.38 4.23
CA GLU A 191 9.18 23.13 2.99
C GLU A 191 8.84 24.59 3.29
N LYS A 192 8.07 24.85 4.37
CA LYS A 192 7.74 26.21 4.78
C LYS A 192 8.97 26.97 5.28
N VAL A 193 9.75 26.38 6.19
CA VAL A 193 10.95 27.00 6.77
C VAL A 193 12.00 27.29 5.69
N ASN A 194 12.13 26.42 4.67
CA ASN A 194 13.11 26.64 3.59
C ASN A 194 12.66 27.69 2.55
N LYS A 195 11.40 28.14 2.59
CA LYS A 195 10.88 29.19 1.69
C LYS A 195 10.94 30.59 2.31
N GLU A 196 11.15 30.69 3.61
CA GLU A 196 11.37 31.95 4.38
C GLU A 196 12.88 32.27 4.51
#